data_4e4dd4ecdcdbaaa91edef33d3d4b522b
#
_entry.id   4e4dd4ecdcdbaaa91edef33d3d4b522b
#
_cell.length_a   1.000
_cell.length_b   1.000
_cell.length_c   1.000
_cell.angle_alpha   90.00
_cell.angle_beta   90.00
_cell.angle_gamma   90.00
#
_symmetry.space_group_name_H-M   'P 1'
#
loop_
_entity.id
_entity.type
_entity.pdbx_description
1 polymer ?
#
loop_
_entity_poly.entity_id
_entity_poly.type
_entity_poly.pdbx_seq_one_letter_code
_entity_poly.pdbx_strand_id
1 'polypeptide(L)'
;MKTTIASFLALAVVAAAQTPANPNSQYRLGPDSLPQEGVPKGEIRGPFTLPCKVYPGTQHTYWVYVPAQYDPAVPASLMIFQDGQAFKDENGDVRAQNVMDNLIYRREIPVMIGVFINPGRRPDQTEPSPQTTWGDGTTNRRIEYNTPDDKYARVITEELMPALYKDYNISKDPEQHGIGGSSSGAIAAFLVAWERPNEFRKVLSNVGSFVNLEGGYVYPERALASPKKPIRVYLCDGRNDNRGKRDGGVYDEKMDWFLQNVRLMKALTKKGYDVNYSWSVNLHGQKYGGMILPEMMRWLWRDGPVSTDPNDMVERGFRQPAAKTRN
;
A
#
# COMPACT_ATOMS: atom_id res chain seq x y z
N MET A 1 62.23 -35.25 46.29
CA MET A 1 61.03 -35.31 45.51
C MET A 1 60.40 -33.91 45.47
N LYS A 2 60.43 -33.22 44.34
CA LYS A 2 59.85 -31.89 44.16
C LYS A 2 58.58 -32.10 43.31
N THR A 3 57.42 -31.87 43.88
CA THR A 3 56.11 -32.04 43.24
C THR A 3 55.73 -30.69 42.57
N THR A 4 55.68 -30.66 41.26
CA THR A 4 55.29 -29.49 40.47
C THR A 4 53.78 -29.54 40.28
N ILE A 5 53.04 -28.55 40.82
CA ILE A 5 51.61 -28.38 40.62
C ILE A 5 51.43 -27.52 39.36
N ALA A 6 50.82 -28.09 38.29
CA ALA A 6 50.44 -27.37 37.10
C ALA A 6 49.01 -26.84 37.29
N SER A 7 48.89 -25.51 37.34
CA SER A 7 47.58 -24.81 37.35
C SER A 7 47.05 -24.69 35.96
N PHE A 8 45.92 -25.35 35.64
CA PHE A 8 45.16 -25.13 34.42
C PHE A 8 44.26 -23.89 34.56
N LEU A 9 44.54 -22.84 33.82
CA LEU A 9 43.68 -21.70 33.69
C LEU A 9 42.62 -22.06 32.63
N ALA A 10 41.35 -22.26 33.01
CA ALA A 10 40.26 -22.41 32.09
C ALA A 10 39.79 -21.02 31.60
N LEU A 11 40.08 -20.68 30.34
CA LEU A 11 39.49 -19.51 29.68
C LEU A 11 38.01 -19.80 29.38
N ALA A 12 37.10 -19.18 30.12
CA ALA A 12 35.69 -19.15 29.77
C ALA A 12 35.49 -18.14 28.63
N VAL A 13 35.28 -18.64 27.43
CA VAL A 13 34.80 -17.84 26.29
C VAL A 13 33.33 -17.52 26.49
N VAL A 14 33.05 -16.30 26.96
CA VAL A 14 31.66 -15.79 26.98
C VAL A 14 31.28 -15.47 25.51
N ALA A 15 30.53 -16.37 24.89
CA ALA A 15 29.90 -16.09 23.62
C ALA A 15 28.84 -14.99 23.86
N ALA A 16 29.12 -13.77 23.46
CA ALA A 16 28.13 -12.72 23.45
C ALA A 16 27.01 -13.15 22.50
N ALA A 17 25.81 -13.39 23.03
CA ALA A 17 24.63 -13.65 22.22
C ALA A 17 24.39 -12.42 21.33
N GLN A 18 24.64 -12.55 20.01
CA GLN A 18 24.32 -11.51 19.05
C GLN A 18 22.81 -11.33 19.03
N THR A 19 22.34 -10.11 19.30
CA THR A 19 20.94 -9.76 19.11
C THR A 19 20.57 -10.12 17.66
N PRO A 20 19.49 -10.91 17.43
CA PRO A 20 19.10 -11.25 16.07
C PRO A 20 18.93 -9.98 15.23
N ALA A 21 19.54 -9.94 14.06
CA ALA A 21 19.42 -8.80 13.15
C ALA A 21 17.94 -8.54 12.82
N ASN A 22 17.52 -7.27 12.87
CA ASN A 22 16.16 -6.90 12.48
C ASN A 22 15.90 -7.33 11.03
N PRO A 23 14.96 -8.24 10.73
CA PRO A 23 14.70 -8.74 9.38
C PRO A 23 14.42 -7.62 8.37
N ASN A 24 13.86 -6.50 8.81
CA ASN A 24 13.58 -5.35 7.93
C ASN A 24 14.85 -4.59 7.51
N SER A 25 16.00 -4.80 8.18
CA SER A 25 17.24 -4.12 7.86
C SER A 25 17.84 -4.50 6.50
N GLN A 26 17.42 -5.61 5.90
CA GLN A 26 17.89 -6.08 4.60
C GLN A 26 17.20 -5.40 3.41
N TYR A 27 15.99 -4.83 3.61
CA TYR A 27 15.22 -4.24 2.52
C TYR A 27 15.71 -2.84 2.22
N ARG A 28 15.96 -2.56 0.95
CA ARG A 28 16.44 -1.28 0.42
C ARG A 28 15.59 -0.89 -0.77
N LEU A 29 15.32 0.39 -0.91
CA LEU A 29 14.70 0.93 -2.10
C LEU A 29 15.62 0.75 -3.31
N GLY A 30 15.06 0.24 -4.39
CA GLY A 30 15.75 0.13 -5.68
C GLY A 30 15.72 1.44 -6.47
N PRO A 31 16.38 1.48 -7.62
CA PRO A 31 16.44 2.68 -8.48
C PRO A 31 15.07 3.26 -8.82
N ASP A 32 14.07 2.41 -9.03
CA ASP A 32 12.70 2.84 -9.40
C ASP A 32 11.98 3.63 -8.29
N SER A 33 12.44 3.54 -7.06
CA SER A 33 11.91 4.28 -5.91
C SER A 33 12.73 5.51 -5.54
N LEU A 34 13.75 5.82 -6.33
CA LEU A 34 14.65 6.95 -6.12
C LEU A 34 14.54 7.96 -7.28
N PRO A 35 14.81 9.26 -7.05
CA PRO A 35 14.89 10.22 -8.13
C PRO A 35 15.91 9.77 -9.18
N GLN A 36 15.54 9.84 -10.46
CA GLN A 36 16.40 9.49 -11.59
C GLN A 36 16.71 10.76 -12.39
N GLU A 37 17.94 10.84 -12.89
CA GLU A 37 18.35 11.92 -13.82
C GLU A 37 17.53 11.81 -15.11
N GLY A 38 17.10 12.96 -15.64
CA GLY A 38 16.29 13.03 -16.87
C GLY A 38 14.81 12.66 -16.69
N VAL A 39 14.39 12.12 -15.55
CA VAL A 39 12.97 11.84 -15.28
C VAL A 39 12.28 13.09 -14.74
N PRO A 40 11.28 13.63 -15.44
CA PRO A 40 10.52 14.78 -14.97
C PRO A 40 9.76 14.44 -13.69
N LYS A 41 9.82 15.31 -12.71
CA LYS A 41 9.09 15.16 -11.45
C LYS A 41 7.67 15.66 -11.57
N GLY A 42 6.72 14.89 -11.08
CA GLY A 42 5.37 15.34 -10.82
C GLY A 42 5.30 16.30 -9.63
N GLU A 43 4.17 16.95 -9.51
CA GLU A 43 3.87 17.93 -8.46
C GLU A 43 2.98 17.31 -7.39
N ILE A 44 3.30 17.53 -6.11
CA ILE A 44 2.40 17.24 -4.99
C ILE A 44 1.65 18.52 -4.61
N ARG A 45 0.34 18.53 -4.81
CA ARG A 45 -0.57 19.62 -4.46
C ARG A 45 -1.27 19.34 -3.13
N GLY A 46 -1.49 20.37 -2.35
CA GLY A 46 -2.09 20.27 -1.02
C GLY A 46 -1.13 20.69 0.09
N PRO A 47 -1.48 20.45 1.38
CA PRO A 47 -2.63 19.64 1.83
C PRO A 47 -3.98 20.29 1.54
N PHE A 48 -4.96 19.45 1.20
CA PHE A 48 -6.36 19.82 1.11
C PHE A 48 -7.14 19.20 2.26
N THR A 49 -8.20 19.88 2.69
CA THR A 49 -9.12 19.37 3.71
C THR A 49 -10.44 18.95 3.09
N LEU A 50 -10.86 17.73 3.38
CA LEU A 50 -12.16 17.18 2.99
C LEU A 50 -13.04 17.02 4.24
N PRO A 51 -14.01 17.91 4.49
CA PRO A 51 -15.01 17.69 5.55
C PRO A 51 -15.82 16.42 5.26
N CYS A 52 -16.01 15.57 6.27
CA CYS A 52 -16.66 14.28 6.09
C CYS A 52 -18.11 14.29 6.57
N LYS A 53 -19.04 13.93 5.69
CA LYS A 53 -20.46 13.77 6.03
C LYS A 53 -20.77 12.34 6.48
N VAL A 54 -20.05 11.34 5.94
CA VAL A 54 -20.23 9.92 6.28
C VAL A 54 -19.82 9.66 7.75
N TYR A 55 -18.77 10.35 8.23
CA TYR A 55 -18.37 10.36 9.64
C TYR A 55 -18.49 11.79 10.18
N PRO A 56 -19.68 12.21 10.65
CA PRO A 56 -19.94 13.59 11.03
C PRO A 56 -18.97 14.11 12.10
N GLY A 57 -18.50 15.33 11.93
CA GLY A 57 -17.55 15.97 12.84
C GLY A 57 -16.08 15.60 12.58
N THR A 58 -15.80 14.83 11.54
CA THR A 58 -14.43 14.52 11.09
C THR A 58 -14.10 15.22 9.78
N GLN A 59 -12.83 15.25 9.46
CA GLN A 59 -12.28 15.72 8.20
C GLN A 59 -11.07 14.87 7.80
N HIS A 60 -10.83 14.74 6.50
CA HIS A 60 -9.65 14.07 5.95
C HIS A 60 -8.70 15.11 5.38
N THR A 61 -7.40 14.87 5.56
CA THR A 61 -6.35 15.60 4.82
C THR A 61 -5.88 14.76 3.67
N TYR A 62 -5.75 15.37 2.49
CA TYR A 62 -5.24 14.66 1.31
C TYR A 62 -4.34 15.56 0.48
N TRP A 63 -3.51 14.90 -0.31
CA TRP A 63 -2.63 15.52 -1.32
C TRP A 63 -2.86 14.85 -2.66
N VAL A 64 -2.63 15.60 -3.72
CA VAL A 64 -2.77 15.11 -5.09
C VAL A 64 -1.41 15.19 -5.79
N TYR A 65 -0.92 14.04 -6.25
CA TYR A 65 0.20 13.96 -7.16
C TYR A 65 -0.29 14.11 -8.59
N VAL A 66 0.30 15.04 -9.32
CA VAL A 66 0.04 15.29 -10.74
C VAL A 66 1.34 15.01 -11.49
N PRO A 67 1.41 13.95 -12.32
CA PRO A 67 2.63 13.65 -13.05
C PRO A 67 2.94 14.73 -14.10
N ALA A 68 4.21 14.89 -14.44
CA ALA A 68 4.64 15.86 -15.44
C ALA A 68 4.00 15.61 -16.83
N GLN A 69 3.59 14.37 -17.11
CA GLN A 69 2.96 13.94 -18.35
C GLN A 69 1.43 14.14 -18.38
N TYR A 70 0.85 14.71 -17.30
CA TYR A 70 -0.60 14.91 -17.24
C TYR A 70 -1.05 15.96 -18.25
N ASP A 71 -1.98 15.56 -19.12
CA ASP A 71 -2.70 16.42 -20.04
C ASP A 71 -4.18 16.48 -19.64
N PRO A 72 -4.72 17.66 -19.28
CA PRO A 72 -6.13 17.78 -18.90
C PRO A 72 -7.11 17.47 -20.05
N ALA A 73 -6.67 17.40 -21.30
CA ALA A 73 -7.48 16.96 -22.42
C ALA A 73 -7.65 15.43 -22.48
N VAL A 74 -6.77 14.67 -21.82
CA VAL A 74 -6.76 13.21 -21.84
C VAL A 74 -7.12 12.67 -20.44
N PRO A 75 -8.16 11.80 -20.30
CA PRO A 75 -8.49 11.22 -19.01
C PRO A 75 -7.33 10.39 -18.43
N ALA A 76 -6.85 10.77 -17.26
CA ALA A 76 -5.80 10.04 -16.53
C ALA A 76 -6.37 8.89 -15.70
N SER A 77 -5.56 7.87 -15.45
CA SER A 77 -5.86 6.85 -14.43
C SER A 77 -5.80 7.45 -13.02
N LEU A 78 -6.29 6.72 -12.02
CA LEU A 78 -6.33 7.14 -10.62
C LEU A 78 -5.69 6.08 -9.73
N MET A 79 -4.79 6.49 -8.82
CA MET A 79 -4.29 5.63 -7.74
C MET A 79 -4.41 6.35 -6.41
N ILE A 80 -5.17 5.76 -5.47
CA ILE A 80 -5.36 6.32 -4.12
C ILE A 80 -4.56 5.51 -3.11
N PHE A 81 -3.76 6.18 -2.29
CA PHE A 81 -2.99 5.58 -1.20
C PHE A 81 -3.55 6.02 0.15
N GLN A 82 -3.90 5.03 0.96
CA GLN A 82 -4.31 5.22 2.35
C GLN A 82 -3.11 5.55 3.23
N ASP A 83 -3.33 6.28 4.34
CA ASP A 83 -2.24 6.79 5.18
C ASP A 83 -1.24 7.62 4.35
N GLY A 84 -1.78 8.57 3.62
CA GLY A 84 -1.13 9.30 2.54
C GLY A 84 0.18 9.98 2.93
N GLN A 85 0.29 10.50 4.17
CA GLN A 85 1.52 11.13 4.65
C GLN A 85 2.73 10.21 4.57
N ALA A 86 2.54 8.89 4.79
CA ALA A 86 3.64 7.93 4.76
C ALA A 86 3.99 7.48 3.34
N PHE A 87 2.99 7.37 2.45
CA PHE A 87 3.24 6.99 1.06
C PHE A 87 3.90 8.10 0.25
N LYS A 88 3.60 9.38 0.55
CA LYS A 88 4.20 10.53 -0.12
C LYS A 88 5.52 11.00 0.50
N ASP A 89 5.95 10.48 1.64
CA ASP A 89 7.18 10.91 2.29
C ASP A 89 8.40 10.64 1.41
N GLU A 90 9.09 11.70 1.00
CA GLU A 90 10.27 11.62 0.13
C GLU A 90 11.46 10.93 0.80
N ASN A 91 11.48 10.87 2.12
CA ASN A 91 12.51 10.22 2.92
C ASN A 91 12.03 8.90 3.55
N GLY A 92 10.75 8.55 3.30
CA GLY A 92 10.12 7.37 3.85
C GLY A 92 10.54 6.07 3.18
N ASP A 93 9.92 5.00 3.65
CA ASP A 93 10.18 3.64 3.18
C ASP A 93 9.50 3.31 1.83
N VAL A 94 8.56 4.16 1.34
CA VAL A 94 7.73 3.87 0.17
C VAL A 94 8.03 4.77 -1.02
N ARG A 95 8.02 6.10 -0.82
CA ARG A 95 8.33 7.12 -1.84
C ARG A 95 7.51 6.96 -3.13
N ALA A 96 6.20 6.82 -2.99
CA ALA A 96 5.32 6.46 -4.10
C ALA A 96 5.37 7.45 -5.28
N GLN A 97 5.59 8.75 -5.03
CA GLN A 97 5.76 9.74 -6.10
C GLN A 97 6.96 9.43 -7.01
N ASN A 98 8.11 9.04 -6.44
CA ASN A 98 9.28 8.68 -7.25
C ASN A 98 9.00 7.43 -8.11
N VAL A 99 8.29 6.45 -7.53
CA VAL A 99 7.89 5.25 -8.28
C VAL A 99 6.97 5.63 -9.43
N MET A 100 5.99 6.50 -9.19
CA MET A 100 5.07 6.96 -10.23
C MET A 100 5.80 7.76 -11.31
N ASP A 101 6.68 8.73 -10.93
CA ASP A 101 7.49 9.49 -11.88
C ASP A 101 8.28 8.55 -12.82
N ASN A 102 9.02 7.61 -12.24
CA ASN A 102 9.89 6.71 -13.00
C ASN A 102 9.09 5.76 -13.91
N LEU A 103 8.01 5.15 -13.41
CA LEU A 103 7.26 4.17 -14.18
C LEU A 103 6.38 4.80 -15.26
N ILE A 104 5.79 5.98 -15.01
CA ILE A 104 5.04 6.74 -16.00
C ILE A 104 5.98 7.20 -17.13
N TYR A 105 7.13 7.77 -16.77
CA TYR A 105 8.12 8.21 -17.73
C TYR A 105 8.59 7.09 -18.67
N ARG A 106 8.81 5.90 -18.13
CA ARG A 106 9.17 4.71 -18.91
C ARG A 106 7.99 4.01 -19.58
N ARG A 107 6.78 4.54 -19.44
CA ARG A 107 5.54 3.95 -20.00
C ARG A 107 5.28 2.52 -19.49
N GLU A 108 5.70 2.21 -18.28
CA GLU A 108 5.47 0.91 -17.66
C GLU A 108 4.12 0.86 -16.92
N ILE A 109 3.59 2.04 -16.56
CA ILE A 109 2.23 2.25 -16.07
C ILE A 109 1.61 3.45 -16.80
N PRO A 110 0.28 3.57 -16.85
CA PRO A 110 -0.38 4.71 -17.49
C PRO A 110 -0.09 6.03 -16.75
N VAL A 111 -0.30 7.15 -17.46
CA VAL A 111 -0.38 8.47 -16.82
C VAL A 111 -1.52 8.43 -15.82
N MET A 112 -1.24 8.76 -14.56
CA MET A 112 -2.22 8.66 -13.48
C MET A 112 -2.09 9.78 -12.45
N ILE A 113 -3.23 10.25 -11.97
CA ILE A 113 -3.31 11.10 -10.79
C ILE A 113 -3.12 10.20 -9.56
N GLY A 114 -2.20 10.57 -8.68
CA GLY A 114 -2.01 9.94 -7.39
C GLY A 114 -2.73 10.72 -6.28
N VAL A 115 -3.37 10.05 -5.36
CA VAL A 115 -4.00 10.70 -4.21
C VAL A 115 -3.49 10.07 -2.93
N PHE A 116 -3.01 10.88 -2.03
CA PHE A 116 -2.51 10.49 -0.72
C PHE A 116 -3.47 11.00 0.34
N ILE A 117 -4.30 10.11 0.90
CA ILE A 117 -5.33 10.49 1.87
C ILE A 117 -5.03 9.92 3.24
N ASN A 118 -5.13 10.77 4.27
CA ASN A 118 -5.07 10.38 5.67
C ASN A 118 -6.44 9.94 6.19
N PRO A 119 -6.49 9.11 7.25
CA PRO A 119 -7.74 8.80 7.92
C PRO A 119 -8.40 10.05 8.50
N GLY A 120 -9.69 9.99 8.73
CA GLY A 120 -10.45 11.05 9.33
C GLY A 120 -9.97 11.41 10.74
N ARG A 121 -10.05 12.69 11.07
CA ARG A 121 -9.79 13.24 12.39
C ARG A 121 -10.74 14.39 12.69
N ARG A 122 -10.94 14.70 13.96
CA ARG A 122 -11.66 15.94 14.31
C ARG A 122 -10.74 17.13 14.03
N PRO A 123 -11.31 18.32 13.72
CA PRO A 123 -10.52 19.52 13.43
C PRO A 123 -9.55 19.94 14.52
N ASP A 124 -9.85 19.62 15.78
CA ASP A 124 -9.03 19.93 16.96
C ASP A 124 -7.89 18.94 17.22
N GLN A 125 -7.84 17.82 16.48
CA GLN A 125 -6.80 16.81 16.60
C GLN A 125 -5.61 17.12 15.70
N THR A 126 -4.42 16.75 16.18
CA THR A 126 -3.17 16.90 15.40
C THR A 126 -3.21 16.08 14.13
N GLU A 127 -2.75 16.65 13.02
CA GLU A 127 -2.55 15.94 11.78
C GLU A 127 -1.46 14.86 11.94
N PRO A 128 -1.71 13.62 11.54
CA PRO A 128 -0.67 12.59 11.51
C PRO A 128 0.52 13.00 10.64
N SER A 129 1.73 12.72 11.10
CA SER A 129 2.98 12.91 10.35
C SER A 129 3.57 11.55 9.96
N PRO A 130 4.55 11.51 9.03
CA PRO A 130 5.26 10.28 8.71
C PRO A 130 5.89 9.58 9.91
N GLN A 131 6.25 10.34 10.94
CA GLN A 131 6.84 9.87 12.18
C GLN A 131 5.80 9.45 13.22
N THR A 132 4.52 9.76 13.01
CA THR A 132 3.44 9.39 13.92
C THR A 132 3.21 7.89 13.82
N THR A 133 3.15 7.22 14.96
CA THR A 133 2.84 5.80 15.00
C THR A 133 1.42 5.55 14.52
N TRP A 134 1.29 4.54 13.67
CA TRP A 134 0.02 4.07 13.14
C TRP A 134 -0.92 3.67 14.28
N GLY A 135 -2.12 4.24 14.28
CA GLY A 135 -3.14 3.87 15.27
C GLY A 135 -3.03 4.64 16.58
N ASP A 136 -2.37 5.81 16.61
CA ASP A 136 -2.57 6.73 17.73
C ASP A 136 -4.07 7.05 17.83
N GLY A 137 -4.59 7.17 19.05
CA GLY A 137 -6.01 7.43 19.30
C GLY A 137 -6.50 8.82 18.85
N THR A 138 -5.66 9.58 18.11
CA THR A 138 -5.94 10.96 17.68
C THR A 138 -6.70 11.02 16.35
N THR A 139 -6.89 9.88 15.67
CA THR A 139 -7.60 9.79 14.40
C THR A 139 -8.73 8.79 14.44
N ASN A 140 -9.61 8.83 13.43
CA ASN A 140 -10.70 7.87 13.27
C ASN A 140 -10.24 6.57 12.52
N ARG A 141 -8.94 6.41 12.30
CA ARG A 141 -8.32 5.37 11.46
C ARG A 141 -8.81 3.97 11.79
N ARG A 142 -8.88 3.62 13.07
CA ARG A 142 -9.28 2.28 13.50
C ARG A 142 -10.69 1.94 13.03
N ILE A 143 -11.62 2.87 13.19
CA ILE A 143 -13.04 2.67 12.84
C ILE A 143 -13.23 2.70 11.33
N GLU A 144 -12.68 3.71 10.64
CA GLU A 144 -12.85 3.88 9.20
C GLU A 144 -12.26 2.72 8.41
N TYR A 145 -11.05 2.28 8.78
CA TYR A 145 -10.27 1.36 7.97
C TYR A 145 -10.59 -0.11 8.25
N ASN A 146 -10.95 -0.48 9.48
CA ASN A 146 -11.07 -1.89 9.83
C ASN A 146 -12.52 -2.38 9.95
N THR A 147 -13.52 -1.48 10.01
CA THR A 147 -14.92 -1.88 10.08
C THR A 147 -15.37 -2.40 8.70
N PRO A 148 -15.82 -3.67 8.60
CA PRO A 148 -16.16 -4.28 7.32
C PRO A 148 -17.58 -3.90 6.88
N ASP A 149 -17.85 -2.58 6.80
CA ASP A 149 -19.06 -1.97 6.25
C ASP A 149 -18.72 -1.10 5.02
N ASP A 150 -19.71 -0.43 4.43
CA ASP A 150 -19.51 0.37 3.22
C ASP A 150 -19.19 1.85 3.47
N LYS A 151 -19.13 2.29 4.73
CA LYS A 151 -19.01 3.72 5.06
C LYS A 151 -17.74 4.33 4.51
N TYR A 152 -16.59 3.70 4.76
CA TYR A 152 -15.35 4.26 4.23
C TYR A 152 -15.29 4.25 2.70
N ALA A 153 -15.90 3.25 2.06
CA ALA A 153 -16.04 3.26 0.61
C ALA A 153 -16.85 4.46 0.12
N ARG A 154 -17.87 4.87 0.87
CA ARG A 154 -18.67 6.08 0.57
C ARG A 154 -17.84 7.36 0.74
N VAL A 155 -16.98 7.47 1.76
CA VAL A 155 -16.04 8.61 1.87
C VAL A 155 -15.25 8.77 0.58
N ILE A 156 -14.70 7.67 0.08
CA ILE A 156 -13.88 7.71 -1.15
C ILE A 156 -14.74 8.04 -2.37
N THR A 157 -15.85 7.35 -2.57
CA THR A 157 -16.63 7.45 -3.84
C THR A 157 -17.62 8.60 -3.86
N GLU A 158 -18.20 9.01 -2.71
CA GLU A 158 -19.22 10.03 -2.65
C GLU A 158 -18.68 11.42 -2.22
N GLU A 159 -17.49 11.47 -1.59
CA GLU A 159 -16.92 12.72 -1.09
C GLU A 159 -15.57 13.06 -1.77
N LEU A 160 -14.58 12.17 -1.75
CA LEU A 160 -13.25 12.43 -2.30
C LEU A 160 -13.26 12.48 -3.84
N MET A 161 -13.77 11.44 -4.51
CA MET A 161 -13.75 11.38 -5.98
C MET A 161 -14.50 12.55 -6.63
N PRO A 162 -15.69 12.99 -6.16
CA PRO A 162 -16.33 14.18 -6.70
C PRO A 162 -15.50 15.47 -6.53
N ALA A 163 -14.72 15.60 -5.45
CA ALA A 163 -13.82 16.73 -5.27
C ALA A 163 -12.68 16.69 -6.30
N LEU A 164 -12.09 15.52 -6.54
CA LEU A 164 -11.02 15.34 -7.52
C LEU A 164 -11.49 15.62 -8.96
N TYR A 165 -12.68 15.18 -9.32
CA TYR A 165 -13.24 15.36 -10.67
C TYR A 165 -13.54 16.83 -11.04
N LYS A 166 -13.56 17.75 -10.08
CA LYS A 166 -13.70 19.18 -10.35
C LYS A 166 -12.43 19.78 -10.95
N ASP A 167 -11.27 19.26 -10.51
CA ASP A 167 -9.98 19.86 -10.81
C ASP A 167 -9.16 19.04 -11.80
N TYR A 168 -9.48 17.74 -11.95
CA TYR A 168 -8.70 16.82 -12.77
C TYR A 168 -9.58 16.00 -13.70
N ASN A 169 -9.12 15.86 -14.96
CA ASN A 169 -9.72 14.93 -15.91
C ASN A 169 -9.25 13.51 -15.63
N ILE A 170 -10.01 12.81 -14.77
CA ILE A 170 -9.77 11.42 -14.39
C ILE A 170 -10.75 10.53 -15.13
N SER A 171 -10.28 9.40 -15.65
CA SER A 171 -11.11 8.38 -16.32
C SER A 171 -12.30 7.99 -15.43
N LYS A 172 -13.41 7.62 -16.03
CA LYS A 172 -14.58 7.04 -15.35
C LYS A 172 -14.60 5.52 -15.45
N ASP A 173 -13.65 4.93 -16.17
CA ASP A 173 -13.52 3.50 -16.27
C ASP A 173 -12.95 2.91 -14.97
N PRO A 174 -13.65 2.02 -14.26
CA PRO A 174 -13.15 1.40 -13.04
C PRO A 174 -11.86 0.58 -13.25
N GLU A 175 -11.56 0.14 -14.49
CA GLU A 175 -10.28 -0.47 -14.82
C GLU A 175 -9.11 0.52 -14.75
N GLN A 176 -9.38 1.81 -14.74
CA GLN A 176 -8.38 2.86 -14.60
C GLN A 176 -8.22 3.35 -13.14
N HIS A 177 -8.89 2.69 -12.19
CA HIS A 177 -8.82 3.08 -10.78
C HIS A 177 -8.17 1.99 -9.93
N GLY A 178 -7.15 2.41 -9.18
CA GLY A 178 -6.46 1.62 -8.18
C GLY A 178 -6.51 2.26 -6.80
N ILE A 179 -6.41 1.44 -5.78
CA ILE A 179 -6.40 1.86 -4.39
C ILE A 179 -5.45 0.97 -3.59
N GLY A 180 -4.68 1.54 -2.67
CA GLY A 180 -3.68 0.79 -1.92
C GLY A 180 -3.39 1.35 -0.55
N GLY A 181 -2.68 0.57 0.25
CA GLY A 181 -2.27 0.97 1.59
C GLY A 181 -1.46 -0.09 2.30
N SER A 182 -1.11 0.23 3.55
CA SER A 182 -0.39 -0.67 4.45
C SER A 182 -1.19 -0.92 5.73
N SER A 183 -1.13 -2.15 6.24
CA SER A 183 -1.77 -2.52 7.52
C SER A 183 -3.29 -2.27 7.45
N SER A 184 -3.84 -1.46 8.36
CA SER A 184 -5.25 -1.05 8.29
C SER A 184 -5.56 -0.27 7.01
N GLY A 185 -4.61 0.49 6.45
CA GLY A 185 -4.79 1.13 5.14
C GLY A 185 -4.94 0.13 3.99
N ALA A 186 -4.32 -1.05 4.09
CA ALA A 186 -4.45 -2.09 3.08
C ALA A 186 -5.83 -2.78 3.12
N ILE A 187 -6.36 -3.07 4.32
CA ILE A 187 -7.73 -3.62 4.41
C ILE A 187 -8.76 -2.57 4.00
N ALA A 188 -8.55 -1.27 4.31
CA ALA A 188 -9.40 -0.19 3.84
C ALA A 188 -9.43 -0.11 2.31
N ALA A 189 -8.28 -0.21 1.65
CA ALA A 189 -8.17 -0.25 0.20
C ALA A 189 -8.93 -1.46 -0.39
N PHE A 190 -8.75 -2.65 0.20
CA PHE A 190 -9.49 -3.84 -0.21
C PHE A 190 -11.00 -3.67 -0.02
N LEU A 191 -11.43 -3.14 1.13
CA LEU A 191 -12.82 -2.86 1.45
C LEU A 191 -13.47 -1.95 0.41
N VAL A 192 -12.81 -0.84 0.04
CA VAL A 192 -13.34 0.08 -0.97
C VAL A 192 -13.58 -0.62 -2.30
N ALA A 193 -12.60 -1.37 -2.80
CA ALA A 193 -12.76 -2.12 -4.05
C ALA A 193 -13.79 -3.26 -3.93
N TRP A 194 -13.88 -3.87 -2.75
CA TRP A 194 -14.86 -4.92 -2.47
C TRP A 194 -16.30 -4.40 -2.49
N GLU A 195 -16.56 -3.25 -1.84
CA GLU A 195 -17.90 -2.65 -1.76
C GLU A 195 -18.26 -1.83 -3.02
N ARG A 196 -17.27 -1.33 -3.75
CA ARG A 196 -17.43 -0.49 -4.95
C ARG A 196 -16.63 -1.03 -6.16
N PRO A 197 -16.87 -2.29 -6.59
CA PRO A 197 -16.12 -2.89 -7.72
C PRO A 197 -16.44 -2.21 -9.07
N ASN A 198 -17.49 -1.41 -9.14
CA ASN A 198 -17.82 -0.57 -10.30
C ASN A 198 -17.07 0.76 -10.32
N GLU A 199 -16.29 1.04 -9.25
CA GLU A 199 -15.45 2.24 -9.13
C GLU A 199 -13.97 1.88 -9.05
N PHE A 200 -13.61 0.79 -8.37
CA PHE A 200 -12.21 0.37 -8.18
C PHE A 200 -12.02 -1.10 -8.52
N ARG A 201 -11.01 -1.38 -9.33
CA ARG A 201 -10.68 -2.74 -9.75
C ARG A 201 -9.28 -3.20 -9.43
N LYS A 202 -8.40 -2.33 -8.94
CA LYS A 202 -7.01 -2.66 -8.62
C LYS A 202 -6.71 -2.38 -7.16
N VAL A 203 -6.23 -3.38 -6.44
CA VAL A 203 -5.94 -3.30 -5.00
C VAL A 203 -4.48 -3.64 -4.73
N LEU A 204 -3.79 -2.74 -4.04
CA LEU A 204 -2.45 -2.94 -3.50
C LEU A 204 -2.55 -3.10 -1.98
N SER A 205 -2.14 -4.25 -1.46
CA SER A 205 -2.20 -4.57 -0.04
C SER A 205 -0.81 -4.93 0.49
N ASN A 206 -0.24 -4.06 1.32
CA ASN A 206 0.99 -4.33 2.04
C ASN A 206 0.69 -4.61 3.52
N VAL A 207 1.15 -5.76 4.05
CA VAL A 207 0.95 -6.22 5.44
C VAL A 207 -0.48 -6.03 5.94
N GLY A 208 -1.47 -6.42 5.12
CA GLY A 208 -2.87 -6.07 5.31
C GLY A 208 -3.45 -6.60 6.62
N SER A 209 -4.19 -5.75 7.34
CA SER A 209 -4.84 -6.09 8.61
C SER A 209 -6.12 -6.89 8.43
N PHE A 210 -6.09 -8.00 7.66
CA PHE A 210 -7.23 -8.93 7.53
C PHE A 210 -7.45 -9.77 8.79
N VAL A 211 -7.21 -9.17 9.94
CA VAL A 211 -7.27 -9.74 11.27
C VAL A 211 -8.50 -9.22 12.02
N ASN A 212 -8.73 -9.73 13.23
CA ASN A 212 -9.87 -9.35 14.06
C ASN A 212 -9.68 -7.98 14.73
N LEU A 213 -9.36 -6.97 13.91
CA LEU A 213 -9.52 -5.56 14.25
C LEU A 213 -10.87 -5.13 13.68
N GLU A 214 -11.81 -4.73 14.53
CA GLU A 214 -13.18 -4.36 14.14
C GLU A 214 -13.88 -5.37 13.19
N GLY A 215 -13.43 -6.63 13.16
CA GLY A 215 -14.04 -7.70 12.36
C GLY A 215 -13.43 -7.94 10.98
N GLY A 216 -12.28 -7.33 10.66
CA GLY A 216 -11.63 -7.44 9.33
C GLY A 216 -11.27 -8.87 8.88
N TYR A 217 -11.19 -9.83 9.79
CA TYR A 217 -10.88 -11.24 9.48
C TYR A 217 -11.96 -11.98 8.65
N VAL A 218 -13.10 -11.35 8.39
CA VAL A 218 -14.23 -11.97 7.66
C VAL A 218 -14.03 -12.06 6.15
N TYR A 219 -13.06 -11.36 5.58
CA TYR A 219 -12.92 -11.28 4.12
C TYR A 219 -12.55 -12.58 3.42
N PRO A 220 -11.73 -13.49 3.96
CA PRO A 220 -11.50 -14.79 3.32
C PRO A 220 -12.80 -15.59 3.13
N GLU A 221 -13.67 -15.64 4.13
CA GLU A 221 -14.96 -16.33 4.08
C GLU A 221 -15.95 -15.58 3.17
N ARG A 222 -16.00 -14.25 3.25
CA ARG A 222 -16.82 -13.43 2.34
C ARG A 222 -16.42 -13.65 0.88
N ALA A 223 -15.13 -13.73 0.57
CA ALA A 223 -14.65 -13.99 -0.78
C ALA A 223 -15.13 -15.35 -1.31
N LEU A 224 -15.12 -16.38 -0.45
CA LEU A 224 -15.62 -17.72 -0.83
C LEU A 224 -17.14 -17.77 -1.01
N ALA A 225 -17.88 -17.07 -0.15
CA ALA A 225 -19.34 -17.09 -0.11
C ALA A 225 -20.02 -16.20 -1.18
N SER A 226 -19.32 -15.14 -1.61
CA SER A 226 -19.89 -14.15 -2.55
C SER A 226 -19.64 -14.52 -4.01
N PRO A 227 -20.45 -14.02 -4.96
CA PRO A 227 -20.08 -14.01 -6.37
C PRO A 227 -18.73 -13.33 -6.59
N LYS A 228 -17.95 -13.83 -7.57
CA LYS A 228 -16.67 -13.22 -7.92
C LYS A 228 -16.86 -11.77 -8.36
N LYS A 229 -16.11 -10.86 -7.74
CA LYS A 229 -16.08 -9.44 -8.13
C LYS A 229 -14.94 -9.20 -9.14
N PRO A 230 -15.06 -8.25 -10.05
CA PRO A 230 -14.04 -7.99 -11.09
C PRO A 230 -12.88 -7.14 -10.51
N ILE A 231 -12.26 -7.60 -9.44
CA ILE A 231 -11.11 -6.92 -8.82
C ILE A 231 -9.84 -7.73 -8.99
N ARG A 232 -8.73 -7.02 -9.13
CA ARG A 232 -7.35 -7.53 -9.17
C ARG A 232 -6.65 -7.14 -7.88
N VAL A 233 -5.96 -8.06 -7.25
CA VAL A 233 -5.37 -7.84 -5.92
C VAL A 233 -3.91 -8.27 -5.89
N TYR A 234 -3.01 -7.38 -5.47
CA TYR A 234 -1.64 -7.74 -5.09
C TYR A 234 -1.49 -7.69 -3.57
N LEU A 235 -1.08 -8.82 -3.00
CA LEU A 235 -0.85 -8.97 -1.56
C LEU A 235 0.64 -9.09 -1.29
N CYS A 236 1.17 -8.34 -0.32
CA CYS A 236 2.50 -8.64 0.20
C CYS A 236 2.51 -8.63 1.73
N ASP A 237 3.30 -9.54 2.30
CA ASP A 237 3.42 -9.68 3.75
C ASP A 237 4.69 -10.44 4.14
N GLY A 238 5.01 -10.49 5.43
CA GLY A 238 6.16 -11.16 5.99
C GLY A 238 5.80 -12.27 6.96
N ARG A 239 6.57 -13.38 6.88
CA ARG A 239 6.40 -14.51 7.82
C ARG A 239 6.67 -14.13 9.29
N ASN A 240 7.36 -13.02 9.53
CA ASN A 240 7.64 -12.50 10.87
C ASN A 240 6.73 -11.32 11.24
N ASP A 241 5.63 -11.11 10.51
CA ASP A 241 4.61 -10.14 10.89
C ASP A 241 3.96 -10.47 12.22
N ASN A 242 3.15 -9.57 12.75
CA ASN A 242 2.50 -9.70 14.04
C ASN A 242 1.80 -11.06 14.17
N ARG A 243 2.27 -11.84 15.13
CA ARG A 243 1.63 -13.09 15.55
C ARG A 243 0.67 -12.79 16.67
N GLY A 244 -0.62 -12.84 16.43
CA GLY A 244 -1.67 -12.46 17.36
C GLY A 244 -1.56 -13.13 18.72
N LYS A 245 -0.93 -12.44 19.67
CA LYS A 245 -0.97 -12.78 21.07
C LYS A 245 -1.98 -11.87 21.74
N ARG A 246 -3.02 -12.48 22.33
CA ARG A 246 -3.92 -11.76 23.23
C ARG A 246 -3.20 -11.43 24.54
N ASP A 247 -3.80 -10.56 25.33
CA ASP A 247 -3.43 -10.35 26.72
C ASP A 247 -3.28 -11.70 27.42
N GLY A 248 -2.14 -11.91 28.09
CA GLY A 248 -1.78 -13.21 28.68
C GLY A 248 -1.01 -14.17 27.76
N GLY A 249 -0.64 -13.78 26.54
CA GLY A 249 0.26 -14.54 25.67
C GLY A 249 -0.36 -15.72 24.90
N VAL A 250 -1.68 -15.87 24.95
CA VAL A 250 -2.40 -16.93 24.22
C VAL A 250 -2.46 -16.57 22.72
N TYR A 251 -2.07 -17.52 21.87
CA TYR A 251 -2.15 -17.35 20.44
C TYR A 251 -3.61 -17.31 19.95
N ASP A 252 -3.93 -16.28 19.15
CA ASP A 252 -5.20 -16.15 18.45
C ASP A 252 -4.94 -16.07 16.95
N GLU A 253 -5.32 -17.12 16.22
CA GLU A 253 -5.13 -17.17 14.75
C GLU A 253 -5.82 -16.04 14.00
N LYS A 254 -6.91 -15.49 14.55
CA LYS A 254 -7.62 -14.34 13.97
C LYS A 254 -6.84 -13.04 14.09
N MET A 255 -5.78 -13.03 14.89
CA MET A 255 -4.86 -11.91 15.09
C MET A 255 -3.46 -12.19 14.51
N ASP A 256 -3.29 -13.25 13.72
CA ASP A 256 -2.04 -13.55 13.00
C ASP A 256 -2.09 -12.95 11.60
N TRP A 257 -1.38 -11.84 11.39
CA TRP A 257 -1.42 -11.10 10.12
C TRP A 257 -1.03 -11.96 8.93
N PHE A 258 0.13 -12.62 9.00
CA PHE A 258 0.60 -13.45 7.90
C PHE A 258 -0.36 -14.58 7.56
N LEU A 259 -0.89 -15.28 8.58
CA LEU A 259 -1.87 -16.34 8.39
C LEU A 259 -3.13 -15.82 7.68
N GLN A 260 -3.65 -14.66 8.09
CA GLN A 260 -4.88 -14.11 7.52
C GLN A 260 -4.65 -13.59 6.09
N ASN A 261 -3.50 -13.00 5.77
CA ASN A 261 -3.14 -12.65 4.40
C ASN A 261 -3.03 -13.90 3.50
N VAL A 262 -2.42 -14.98 3.99
CA VAL A 262 -2.37 -16.26 3.26
C VAL A 262 -3.77 -16.87 3.08
N ARG A 263 -4.65 -16.79 4.08
CA ARG A 263 -6.05 -17.24 3.97
C ARG A 263 -6.81 -16.45 2.89
N LEU A 264 -6.67 -15.13 2.89
CA LEU A 264 -7.29 -14.28 1.87
C LEU A 264 -6.77 -14.64 0.46
N MET A 265 -5.45 -14.76 0.30
CA MET A 265 -4.85 -15.17 -0.98
C MET A 265 -5.43 -16.50 -1.47
N LYS A 266 -5.49 -17.52 -0.60
CA LYS A 266 -6.07 -18.83 -0.94
C LYS A 266 -7.55 -18.74 -1.33
N ALA A 267 -8.35 -17.95 -0.61
CA ALA A 267 -9.76 -17.75 -0.89
C ALA A 267 -9.96 -17.09 -2.27
N LEU A 268 -9.21 -16.02 -2.55
CA LEU A 268 -9.24 -15.31 -3.82
C LEU A 268 -8.81 -16.22 -4.97
N THR A 269 -7.70 -16.96 -4.82
CA THR A 269 -7.22 -17.92 -5.83
C THR A 269 -8.25 -19.00 -6.12
N LYS A 270 -8.85 -19.60 -5.06
CA LYS A 270 -9.89 -20.63 -5.21
C LYS A 270 -11.12 -20.12 -5.97
N LYS A 271 -11.46 -18.84 -5.81
CA LYS A 271 -12.57 -18.20 -6.54
C LYS A 271 -12.19 -17.71 -7.93
N GLY A 272 -10.94 -17.91 -8.36
CA GLY A 272 -10.45 -17.50 -9.68
C GLY A 272 -10.28 -15.99 -9.85
N TYR A 273 -10.02 -15.25 -8.75
CA TYR A 273 -9.64 -13.84 -8.86
C TYR A 273 -8.28 -13.69 -9.53
N ASP A 274 -8.05 -12.54 -10.14
CA ASP A 274 -6.72 -12.12 -10.60
C ASP A 274 -5.94 -11.62 -9.39
N VAL A 275 -5.14 -12.53 -8.79
CA VAL A 275 -4.39 -12.28 -7.58
C VAL A 275 -2.92 -12.62 -7.76
N ASN A 276 -2.05 -11.74 -7.28
CA ASN A 276 -0.62 -12.00 -7.12
C ASN A 276 -0.21 -11.74 -5.68
N TYR A 277 0.91 -12.29 -5.28
CA TYR A 277 1.40 -12.13 -3.92
C TYR A 277 2.91 -12.26 -3.82
N SER A 278 3.47 -11.63 -2.80
CA SER A 278 4.89 -11.71 -2.48
C SER A 278 5.07 -11.88 -0.97
N TRP A 279 5.63 -13.02 -0.58
CA TRP A 279 5.87 -13.35 0.83
C TRP A 279 7.35 -13.26 1.16
N SER A 280 7.68 -12.60 2.24
CA SER A 280 9.04 -12.38 2.69
C SER A 280 9.22 -12.78 4.16
N VAL A 281 10.32 -12.38 4.77
CA VAL A 281 10.62 -12.57 6.19
C VAL A 281 10.52 -11.27 7.00
N ASN A 282 9.91 -10.23 6.42
CA ASN A 282 9.77 -8.92 7.07
C ASN A 282 8.90 -9.01 8.34
N LEU A 283 9.17 -8.08 9.24
CA LEU A 283 8.27 -7.69 10.33
C LEU A 283 7.18 -6.77 9.78
N HIS A 284 6.14 -6.53 10.58
CA HIS A 284 5.11 -5.55 10.26
C HIS A 284 5.73 -4.19 9.91
N GLY A 285 5.35 -3.62 8.76
CA GLY A 285 5.85 -2.31 8.31
C GLY A 285 5.95 -2.15 6.81
N GLN A 286 6.49 -1.00 6.39
CA GLN A 286 6.45 -0.59 4.99
C GLN A 286 7.72 -0.92 4.19
N LYS A 287 8.83 -1.29 4.82
CA LYS A 287 10.13 -1.42 4.12
C LYS A 287 10.11 -2.43 2.98
N TYR A 288 9.55 -3.60 3.22
CA TYR A 288 9.45 -4.61 2.15
C TYR A 288 8.47 -4.16 1.07
N GLY A 289 7.29 -3.71 1.47
CA GLY A 289 6.29 -3.20 0.52
C GLY A 289 6.80 -2.04 -0.32
N GLY A 290 7.55 -1.11 0.27
CA GLY A 290 8.17 0.00 -0.46
C GLY A 290 9.25 -0.47 -1.45
N MET A 291 10.07 -1.46 -1.05
CA MET A 291 11.09 -2.05 -1.94
C MET A 291 10.46 -2.66 -3.20
N ILE A 292 9.31 -3.33 -3.06
CA ILE A 292 8.63 -4.00 -4.18
C ILE A 292 7.48 -3.20 -4.79
N LEU A 293 7.24 -1.96 -4.33
CA LEU A 293 6.17 -1.11 -4.87
C LEU A 293 6.22 -0.96 -6.40
N PRO A 294 7.40 -0.76 -7.02
CA PRO A 294 7.48 -0.70 -8.48
C PRO A 294 6.95 -1.96 -9.17
N GLU A 295 7.27 -3.14 -8.64
CA GLU A 295 6.76 -4.41 -9.18
C GLU A 295 5.25 -4.56 -8.98
N MET A 296 4.75 -4.21 -7.80
CA MET A 296 3.30 -4.23 -7.52
C MET A 296 2.54 -3.32 -8.48
N MET A 297 3.04 -2.10 -8.71
CA MET A 297 2.43 -1.15 -9.64
C MET A 297 2.45 -1.68 -11.08
N ARG A 298 3.57 -2.19 -11.59
CA ARG A 298 3.65 -2.82 -12.92
C ARG A 298 2.64 -3.94 -13.08
N TRP A 299 2.53 -4.80 -12.10
CA TRP A 299 1.61 -5.94 -12.18
C TRP A 299 0.15 -5.51 -12.15
N LEU A 300 -0.21 -4.57 -11.29
CA LEU A 300 -1.58 -4.04 -11.19
C LEU A 300 -2.01 -3.34 -12.48
N TRP A 301 -1.10 -2.60 -13.10
CA TRP A 301 -1.38 -1.77 -14.28
C TRP A 301 -0.93 -2.41 -15.60
N ARG A 302 -0.55 -3.70 -15.60
CA ARG A 302 0.01 -4.40 -16.77
C ARG A 302 -0.85 -4.37 -18.04
N ASP A 303 -2.16 -4.15 -17.92
CA ASP A 303 -3.11 -4.03 -19.03
C ASP A 303 -3.63 -2.59 -19.20
N GLY A 304 -3.07 -1.65 -18.44
CA GLY A 304 -3.45 -0.24 -18.50
C GLY A 304 -3.03 0.41 -19.81
N PRO A 305 -3.75 1.44 -20.27
CA PRO A 305 -3.34 2.20 -21.44
C PRO A 305 -2.03 2.93 -21.11
N VAL A 306 -1.04 2.77 -21.98
CA VAL A 306 0.18 3.57 -21.95
C VAL A 306 0.16 4.50 -23.16
N SER A 307 0.70 5.72 -23.00
CA SER A 307 0.79 6.66 -24.11
C SER A 307 1.59 6.07 -25.26
N THR A 308 1.08 6.22 -26.48
CA THR A 308 1.78 5.89 -27.72
C THR A 308 2.27 7.14 -28.46
N ASP A 309 2.06 8.33 -27.88
CA ASP A 309 2.50 9.59 -28.46
C ASP A 309 4.03 9.61 -28.55
N PRO A 310 4.62 9.78 -29.75
CA PRO A 310 6.07 9.88 -29.91
C PRO A 310 6.67 11.14 -29.30
N ASN A 311 5.84 12.15 -29.00
CA ASN A 311 6.26 13.38 -28.31
C ASN A 311 6.21 13.26 -26.79
N ASP A 312 5.69 12.15 -26.27
CA ASP A 312 5.73 11.87 -24.85
C ASP A 312 7.18 11.80 -24.35
N MET A 313 7.45 12.32 -23.17
CA MET A 313 8.79 12.57 -22.62
C MET A 313 9.55 11.29 -22.26
N VAL A 314 9.63 10.34 -23.18
CA VAL A 314 10.43 9.13 -23.03
C VAL A 314 11.79 9.35 -23.67
N GLU A 315 12.84 9.35 -22.88
CA GLU A 315 14.19 9.41 -23.41
C GLU A 315 14.55 8.17 -24.26
N ARG A 316 15.34 8.44 -25.31
CA ARG A 316 15.93 7.38 -26.12
C ARG A 316 16.87 6.56 -25.22
N GLY A 317 16.55 5.31 -25.00
CA GLY A 317 17.38 4.41 -24.18
C GLY A 317 16.61 3.62 -23.11
N PHE A 318 15.45 4.10 -22.67
CA PHE A 318 14.58 3.26 -21.86
C PHE A 318 13.87 2.21 -22.72
N ARG A 319 13.93 0.95 -22.33
CA ARG A 319 13.20 -0.12 -23.03
C ARG A 319 11.72 0.14 -22.90
N GLN A 320 11.04 0.34 -24.01
CA GLN A 320 9.58 0.28 -24.04
C GLN A 320 9.14 -1.11 -23.54
N PRO A 321 8.05 -1.21 -22.76
CA PRO A 321 7.43 -2.50 -22.50
C PRO A 321 7.20 -3.20 -23.84
N ALA A 322 7.58 -4.46 -23.95
CA ALA A 322 7.31 -5.24 -25.15
C ALA A 322 5.82 -5.15 -25.46
N ALA A 323 5.46 -4.73 -26.66
CA ALA A 323 4.08 -4.71 -27.10
C ALA A 323 3.50 -6.12 -26.87
N LYS A 324 2.49 -6.23 -26.02
CA LYS A 324 1.80 -7.51 -25.80
C LYS A 324 1.16 -7.88 -27.12
N THR A 325 1.69 -8.89 -27.80
CA THR A 325 0.97 -9.56 -28.87
C THR A 325 -0.33 -10.09 -28.29
N ARG A 326 -1.44 -9.51 -28.70
CA ARG A 326 -2.77 -10.08 -28.47
C ARG A 326 -2.84 -11.35 -29.34
N ASN A 327 -2.73 -12.51 -28.69
CA ASN A 327 -3.21 -13.75 -29.26
C ASN A 327 -4.69 -13.91 -28.96
#